data_1f299c14550a645e2936a82d5b106ab2
#
_entry.id   1f299c14550a645e2936a82d5b106ab2
#
_cell.length_a   1.000
_cell.length_b   1.000
_cell.length_c   1.000
_cell.angle_alpha   90.00
_cell.angle_beta   90.00
_cell.angle_gamma   90.00
#
_symmetry.space_group_name_H-M   'P 1'
#
loop_
_entity.id
_entity.type
_entity.pdbx_description
1 polymer ?
#
loop_
_entity_poly.entity_id
_entity_poly.type
_entity_poly.pdbx_seq_one_letter_code
_entity_poly.pdbx_strand_id
1 'polypeptide(L)'
;MYKSVKLGLLPVLVLVLAGCGITLDETETQAHGTFEKGYAVAEIGELEALPDIEVIDGVTYVDDILVVNKEIPLPADYNPGLQPEVIEAYQQMFRDGAEQGLDFVLVSDFRTYDYQDQLYNNYVARDGQEAADQYSARPGHSEHQTGLTVDVGSADSASNLTVEFGDTPEYEWLKDVAHEYGFIVRYPEGKEHITGYMYEPWHLRYVGDEAEAIYESGLSLEEYLDID
;
A
#
# COMPACT_ATOMS: atom_id res chain seq x y z
N MET A 1 23.28 -22.39 -7.02
CA MET A 1 24.41 -21.53 -7.41
C MET A 1 23.94 -20.65 -8.56
N TYR A 2 23.37 -19.52 -8.27
CA TYR A 2 23.03 -18.50 -9.27
C TYR A 2 24.03 -17.37 -9.17
N LYS A 3 24.61 -17.01 -10.30
CA LYS A 3 25.62 -15.96 -10.42
C LYS A 3 24.88 -14.62 -10.63
N SER A 4 25.07 -13.70 -9.69
CA SER A 4 24.68 -12.28 -9.85
C SER A 4 25.46 -11.66 -11.00
N VAL A 5 24.77 -11.14 -12.01
CA VAL A 5 25.32 -10.27 -13.02
C VAL A 5 25.06 -8.83 -12.62
N LYS A 6 26.11 -8.13 -12.19
CA LYS A 6 26.04 -6.69 -11.98
C LYS A 6 26.04 -5.99 -13.33
N LEU A 7 24.94 -5.34 -13.68
CA LEU A 7 24.85 -4.48 -14.87
C LEU A 7 25.39 -3.10 -14.51
N GLY A 8 26.35 -2.64 -15.30
CA GLY A 8 27.06 -1.39 -15.03
C GLY A 8 26.25 -0.16 -15.41
N LEU A 9 26.44 0.90 -14.64
CA LEU A 9 25.91 2.25 -14.92
C LEU A 9 26.35 2.73 -16.32
N LEU A 10 25.36 3.09 -17.16
CA LEU A 10 25.59 3.94 -18.33
C LEU A 10 25.45 5.42 -17.89
N PRO A 11 26.35 6.29 -18.37
CA PRO A 11 26.22 7.72 -18.04
C PRO A 11 25.09 8.34 -18.87
N VAL A 12 24.16 8.99 -18.18
CA VAL A 12 23.09 9.81 -18.79
C VAL A 12 23.71 11.11 -19.30
N LEU A 13 23.63 11.31 -20.63
CA LEU A 13 24.04 12.54 -21.29
C LEU A 13 22.95 13.62 -21.10
N VAL A 14 23.19 14.60 -20.22
CA VAL A 14 22.27 15.71 -20.02
C VAL A 14 22.48 16.73 -21.16
N LEU A 15 21.47 16.90 -22.00
CA LEU A 15 21.44 17.94 -23.05
C LEU A 15 20.87 19.23 -22.46
N VAL A 16 21.72 20.21 -22.21
CA VAL A 16 21.28 21.55 -21.77
C VAL A 16 20.93 22.37 -23.03
N LEU A 17 19.62 22.61 -23.23
CA LEU A 17 19.14 23.61 -24.20
C LEU A 17 19.16 25.01 -23.56
N ALA A 18 20.18 25.78 -23.83
CA ALA A 18 20.18 27.22 -23.53
C ALA A 18 19.60 27.98 -24.73
N GLY A 19 18.36 28.45 -24.59
CA GLY A 19 17.76 29.39 -25.49
C GLY A 19 17.97 30.81 -24.97
N CYS A 20 18.84 31.59 -25.61
CA CYS A 20 18.79 33.07 -25.59
C CYS A 20 19.50 33.59 -26.82
N GLY A 21 18.76 34.25 -27.66
CA GLY A 21 19.33 34.97 -28.81
C GLY A 21 20.09 36.23 -28.35
N ILE A 22 21.33 36.37 -28.82
CA ILE A 22 22.09 37.61 -28.71
C ILE A 22 22.69 37.87 -30.09
N THR A 23 22.33 39.03 -30.64
CA THR A 23 22.96 39.63 -31.83
C THR A 23 24.34 40.10 -31.45
N LEU A 24 25.35 39.76 -32.28
CA LEU A 24 26.71 40.22 -32.13
C LEU A 24 26.84 41.64 -32.74
N ASP A 25 27.37 42.56 -31.96
CA ASP A 25 27.99 43.78 -32.45
C ASP A 25 29.47 43.76 -32.00
N GLU A 26 30.36 43.88 -32.96
CA GLU A 26 31.83 43.85 -32.75
C GLU A 26 32.34 45.24 -32.35
N THR A 27 32.87 45.37 -31.14
CA THR A 27 33.94 46.37 -30.88
C THR A 27 34.87 45.83 -29.78
N GLU A 28 36.16 45.73 -30.16
CA GLU A 28 37.24 45.38 -29.24
C GLU A 28 37.41 46.44 -28.14
N THR A 29 37.54 46.00 -26.88
CA THR A 29 38.37 46.71 -25.89
C THR A 29 38.85 45.72 -24.82
N GLN A 30 40.16 45.63 -24.65
CA GLN A 30 40.81 44.82 -23.62
C GLN A 30 40.49 45.35 -22.21
N ALA A 31 40.02 44.47 -21.32
CA ALA A 31 40.13 44.68 -19.89
C ALA A 31 40.37 43.33 -19.19
N HIS A 32 41.53 43.23 -18.53
CA HIS A 32 41.84 42.14 -17.60
C HIS A 32 40.91 42.23 -16.39
N GLY A 33 40.03 41.23 -16.24
CA GLY A 33 39.22 41.05 -15.06
C GLY A 33 39.04 39.54 -14.83
N THR A 34 39.66 39.01 -13.79
CA THR A 34 39.44 37.64 -13.33
C THR A 34 38.04 37.57 -12.76
N PHE A 35 37.10 36.94 -13.49
CA PHE A 35 35.80 36.57 -12.97
C PHE A 35 35.90 35.20 -12.32
N GLU A 36 35.93 35.14 -10.99
CA GLU A 36 35.58 33.95 -10.25
C GLU A 36 34.05 33.77 -10.36
N LYS A 37 33.61 32.91 -11.28
CA LYS A 37 32.23 32.42 -11.27
C LYS A 37 32.12 31.33 -10.21
N GLY A 38 31.70 31.73 -9.03
CA GLY A 38 31.15 30.77 -8.05
C GLY A 38 29.83 30.22 -8.60
N TYR A 39 29.86 29.03 -9.14
CA TYR A 39 28.64 28.29 -9.38
C TYR A 39 28.17 27.72 -8.01
N ALA A 40 27.07 28.23 -7.51
CA ALA A 40 26.36 27.54 -6.46
C ALA A 40 25.86 26.22 -7.07
N VAL A 41 26.47 25.10 -6.69
CA VAL A 41 25.90 23.78 -6.94
C VAL A 41 24.71 23.71 -5.99
N ALA A 42 23.50 23.86 -6.54
CA ALA A 42 22.32 23.45 -5.79
C ALA A 42 22.51 21.95 -5.48
N GLU A 43 22.49 21.58 -4.21
CA GLU A 43 22.35 20.20 -3.82
C GLU A 43 21.05 19.70 -4.48
N ILE A 44 21.21 18.84 -5.49
CA ILE A 44 20.10 18.06 -6.03
C ILE A 44 19.76 17.12 -4.87
N GLY A 45 18.60 17.33 -4.24
CA GLY A 45 18.09 16.40 -3.25
C GLY A 45 18.19 14.97 -3.81
N GLU A 46 18.45 14.01 -2.95
CA GLU A 46 18.47 12.58 -3.29
C GLU A 46 17.24 12.31 -4.15
N LEU A 47 17.45 11.84 -5.38
CA LEU A 47 16.36 11.36 -6.22
C LEU A 47 15.81 10.13 -5.49
N GLU A 48 14.60 10.21 -4.95
CA GLU A 48 13.89 9.07 -4.46
C GLU A 48 13.84 8.02 -5.57
N ALA A 49 14.25 6.81 -5.25
CA ALA A 49 14.23 5.71 -6.22
C ALA A 49 12.77 5.42 -6.54
N LEU A 50 12.45 5.28 -7.82
CA LEU A 50 11.11 4.81 -8.21
C LEU A 50 10.88 3.41 -7.66
N PRO A 51 9.62 3.05 -7.30
CA PRO A 51 9.31 1.72 -6.79
C PRO A 51 9.69 0.63 -7.81
N ASP A 52 10.15 -0.51 -7.33
CA ASP A 52 10.42 -1.68 -8.16
C ASP A 52 9.12 -2.46 -8.37
N ILE A 53 8.62 -2.48 -9.60
CA ILE A 53 7.35 -3.13 -9.94
C ILE A 53 7.61 -4.39 -10.74
N GLU A 54 7.24 -5.54 -10.17
CA GLU A 54 7.31 -6.83 -10.83
C GLU A 54 5.91 -7.46 -11.00
N VAL A 55 5.72 -8.19 -12.11
CA VAL A 55 4.51 -8.99 -12.33
C VAL A 55 4.90 -10.44 -12.53
N ILE A 56 4.54 -11.29 -11.59
CA ILE A 56 4.85 -12.73 -11.60
C ILE A 56 3.55 -13.51 -11.72
N ASP A 57 3.38 -14.26 -12.80
CA ASP A 57 2.17 -15.06 -13.08
C ASP A 57 0.85 -14.24 -12.99
N GLY A 58 0.92 -12.94 -13.35
CA GLY A 58 -0.21 -12.02 -13.32
C GLY A 58 -0.49 -11.39 -11.94
N VAL A 59 0.34 -11.65 -10.95
CA VAL A 59 0.31 -11.03 -9.62
C VAL A 59 1.33 -9.89 -9.57
N THR A 60 0.90 -8.71 -9.16
CA THR A 60 1.76 -7.52 -9.08
C THR A 60 2.40 -7.42 -7.70
N TYR A 61 3.70 -7.17 -7.70
CA TYR A 61 4.50 -6.85 -6.53
C TYR A 61 5.13 -5.48 -6.70
N VAL A 62 5.15 -4.69 -5.66
CA VAL A 62 5.81 -3.38 -5.58
C VAL A 62 6.73 -3.42 -4.37
N ASP A 63 8.04 -3.25 -4.58
CA ASP A 63 9.06 -3.40 -3.53
C ASP A 63 8.87 -4.70 -2.71
N ASP A 64 8.69 -5.82 -3.41
CA ASP A 64 8.41 -7.16 -2.86
C ASP A 64 7.04 -7.33 -2.16
N ILE A 65 6.23 -6.28 -2.02
CA ILE A 65 4.88 -6.36 -1.44
C ILE A 65 3.86 -6.71 -2.53
N LEU A 66 3.10 -7.80 -2.34
CA LEU A 66 1.98 -8.15 -3.22
C LEU A 66 0.91 -7.05 -3.13
N VAL A 67 0.55 -6.45 -4.26
CA VAL A 67 -0.47 -5.41 -4.35
C VAL A 67 -1.70 -5.91 -5.12
N VAL A 68 -2.86 -5.70 -4.53
CA VAL A 68 -4.16 -5.79 -5.17
C VAL A 68 -5.03 -4.66 -4.66
N ASN A 69 -5.67 -3.94 -5.56
CA ASN A 69 -6.57 -2.84 -5.23
C ASN A 69 -7.62 -2.66 -6.34
N LYS A 70 -8.28 -1.52 -6.41
CA LYS A 70 -9.31 -1.27 -7.44
C LYS A 70 -8.78 -1.21 -8.87
N GLU A 71 -7.49 -0.91 -9.04
CA GLU A 71 -6.83 -0.77 -10.34
C GLU A 71 -5.97 -2.00 -10.70
N ILE A 72 -5.37 -2.65 -9.68
CA ILE A 72 -4.45 -3.77 -9.84
C ILE A 72 -5.17 -5.08 -9.46
N PRO A 73 -5.48 -5.95 -10.44
CA PRO A 73 -6.21 -7.19 -10.17
C PRO A 73 -5.31 -8.38 -9.87
N LEU A 74 -5.92 -9.43 -9.33
CA LEU A 74 -5.38 -10.79 -9.26
C LEU A 74 -5.98 -11.68 -10.35
N PRO A 75 -5.25 -12.69 -10.86
CA PRO A 75 -5.82 -13.73 -11.71
C PRO A 75 -6.96 -14.48 -11.00
N ALA A 76 -7.98 -14.88 -11.77
CA ALA A 76 -9.13 -15.60 -11.21
C ALA A 76 -8.76 -16.96 -10.59
N ASP A 77 -7.69 -17.60 -11.07
CA ASP A 77 -7.17 -18.87 -10.59
C ASP A 77 -6.12 -18.71 -9.47
N TYR A 78 -5.78 -17.49 -9.08
CA TYR A 78 -4.91 -17.25 -7.92
C TYR A 78 -5.64 -17.65 -6.64
N ASN A 79 -5.19 -18.75 -6.02
CA ASN A 79 -5.90 -19.41 -4.92
C ASN A 79 -4.91 -19.98 -3.89
N PRO A 80 -4.14 -19.13 -3.19
CA PRO A 80 -3.11 -19.58 -2.26
C PRO A 80 -3.67 -20.13 -0.92
N GLY A 81 -4.93 -19.82 -0.56
CA GLY A 81 -5.47 -20.01 0.78
C GLY A 81 -4.96 -18.98 1.77
N LEU A 82 -5.46 -19.00 3.01
CA LEU A 82 -4.96 -18.16 4.09
C LEU A 82 -3.52 -18.57 4.41
N GLN A 83 -2.61 -17.60 4.41
CA GLN A 83 -1.18 -17.87 4.59
C GLN A 83 -0.86 -18.26 6.04
N PRO A 84 0.04 -19.25 6.26
CA PRO A 84 0.38 -19.72 7.62
C PRO A 84 0.90 -18.60 8.53
N GLU A 85 1.73 -17.70 8.02
CA GLU A 85 2.24 -16.56 8.76
C GLU A 85 1.14 -15.62 9.25
N VAL A 86 0.10 -15.41 8.45
CA VAL A 86 -1.07 -14.62 8.83
C VAL A 86 -1.84 -15.29 9.96
N ILE A 87 -1.99 -16.63 9.89
CA ILE A 87 -2.65 -17.41 10.95
C ILE A 87 -1.89 -17.27 12.27
N GLU A 88 -0.57 -17.43 12.23
CA GLU A 88 0.26 -17.32 13.43
C GLU A 88 0.19 -15.91 14.02
N ALA A 89 0.27 -14.88 13.16
CA ALA A 89 0.27 -13.48 13.55
C ALA A 89 -1.05 -13.05 14.23
N TYR A 90 -2.20 -13.26 13.58
CA TYR A 90 -3.48 -12.84 14.19
C TYR A 90 -3.80 -13.64 15.45
N GLN A 91 -3.43 -14.93 15.51
CA GLN A 91 -3.65 -15.74 16.71
C GLN A 91 -2.78 -15.28 17.88
N GLN A 92 -1.54 -14.80 17.60
CA GLN A 92 -0.70 -14.22 18.65
C GLN A 92 -1.30 -12.89 19.12
N MET A 93 -1.69 -12.02 18.19
CA MET A 93 -2.34 -10.74 18.50
C MET A 93 -3.60 -10.94 19.36
N PHE A 94 -4.44 -11.94 19.05
CA PHE A 94 -5.65 -12.25 19.83
C PHE A 94 -5.32 -12.75 21.24
N ARG A 95 -4.27 -13.57 21.39
CA ARG A 95 -3.82 -14.02 22.72
C ARG A 95 -3.35 -12.85 23.58
N ASP A 96 -2.55 -11.96 23.01
CA ASP A 96 -2.00 -10.83 23.73
C ASP A 96 -3.10 -9.80 24.05
N GLY A 97 -4.07 -9.61 23.16
CA GLY A 97 -5.28 -8.83 23.41
C GLY A 97 -6.12 -9.41 24.55
N ALA A 98 -6.28 -10.74 24.61
CA ALA A 98 -6.99 -11.40 25.69
C ALA A 98 -6.33 -11.21 27.06
N GLU A 99 -4.99 -11.10 27.11
CA GLU A 99 -4.26 -10.73 28.34
C GLU A 99 -4.57 -9.30 28.81
N GLN A 100 -5.00 -8.43 27.89
CA GLN A 100 -5.50 -7.07 28.19
C GLN A 100 -7.01 -7.04 28.52
N GLY A 101 -7.68 -8.19 28.46
CA GLY A 101 -9.13 -8.29 28.70
C GLY A 101 -9.98 -7.94 27.48
N LEU A 102 -9.40 -7.97 26.28
CA LEU A 102 -10.08 -7.76 25.00
C LEU A 102 -10.51 -9.11 24.42
N ASP A 103 -11.64 -9.13 23.72
CA ASP A 103 -12.25 -10.37 23.24
C ASP A 103 -12.41 -10.33 21.70
N PHE A 104 -11.30 -10.54 21.01
CA PHE A 104 -11.25 -10.55 19.55
C PHE A 104 -11.88 -11.79 18.94
N VAL A 105 -12.50 -11.61 17.78
CA VAL A 105 -12.98 -12.70 16.91
C VAL A 105 -12.48 -12.50 15.47
N LEU A 106 -12.20 -13.61 14.81
CA LEU A 106 -11.99 -13.62 13.37
C LEU A 106 -13.36 -13.63 12.68
N VAL A 107 -13.64 -12.60 11.86
CA VAL A 107 -14.93 -12.44 11.19
C VAL A 107 -14.88 -12.96 9.76
N SER A 108 -13.78 -12.68 9.04
CA SER A 108 -13.56 -13.14 7.67
C SER A 108 -12.06 -13.33 7.44
N ASP A 109 -11.74 -14.23 6.52
CA ASP A 109 -10.37 -14.52 6.12
C ASP A 109 -10.25 -14.69 4.60
N PHE A 110 -9.51 -15.67 4.12
CA PHE A 110 -9.32 -15.96 2.70
C PHE A 110 -10.65 -16.14 1.95
N ARG A 111 -10.78 -15.49 0.79
CA ARG A 111 -11.90 -15.61 -0.13
C ARG A 111 -11.43 -15.93 -1.54
N THR A 112 -11.99 -16.98 -2.16
CA THR A 112 -11.71 -17.27 -3.57
C THR A 112 -12.34 -16.23 -4.49
N TYR A 113 -11.83 -16.13 -5.74
CA TYR A 113 -12.43 -15.31 -6.79
C TYR A 113 -13.94 -15.59 -6.95
N ASP A 114 -14.34 -16.87 -7.06
CA ASP A 114 -15.75 -17.27 -7.26
C ASP A 114 -16.65 -16.87 -6.09
N TYR A 115 -16.12 -16.96 -4.85
CA TYR A 115 -16.87 -16.52 -3.68
C TYR A 115 -17.05 -15.01 -3.68
N GLN A 116 -15.99 -14.25 -4.02
CA GLN A 116 -16.06 -12.80 -4.13
C GLN A 116 -17.00 -12.35 -5.24
N ASP A 117 -17.06 -13.07 -6.38
CA ASP A 117 -18.02 -12.79 -7.45
C ASP A 117 -19.47 -12.92 -6.98
N GLN A 118 -19.78 -14.01 -6.28
CA GLN A 118 -21.12 -14.20 -5.71
C GLN A 118 -21.47 -13.12 -4.67
N LEU A 119 -20.53 -12.80 -3.78
CA LEU A 119 -20.71 -11.82 -2.73
C LEU A 119 -20.96 -10.42 -3.33
N TYR A 120 -20.11 -9.98 -4.26
CA TYR A 120 -20.24 -8.70 -4.93
C TYR A 120 -21.56 -8.58 -5.69
N ASN A 121 -21.93 -9.58 -6.47
CA ASN A 121 -23.19 -9.56 -7.22
C ASN A 121 -24.43 -9.50 -6.30
N ASN A 122 -24.36 -10.11 -5.11
CA ASN A 122 -25.43 -9.99 -4.11
C ASN A 122 -25.53 -8.56 -3.56
N TYR A 123 -24.41 -7.89 -3.34
CA TYR A 123 -24.40 -6.48 -2.91
C TYR A 123 -24.91 -5.56 -4.01
N VAL A 124 -24.48 -5.77 -5.26
CA VAL A 124 -25.00 -5.00 -6.41
C VAL A 124 -26.51 -5.17 -6.55
N ALA A 125 -27.02 -6.38 -6.36
CA ALA A 125 -28.47 -6.65 -6.45
C ALA A 125 -29.27 -5.98 -5.31
N ARG A 126 -28.67 -5.84 -4.13
CA ARG A 126 -29.29 -5.24 -2.94
C ARG A 126 -29.22 -3.71 -2.97
N ASP A 127 -28.05 -3.15 -3.23
CA ASP A 127 -27.73 -1.73 -2.98
C ASP A 127 -27.44 -0.94 -4.25
N GLY A 128 -27.28 -1.63 -5.40
CA GLY A 128 -26.79 -1.05 -6.64
C GLY A 128 -25.27 -1.02 -6.73
N GLN A 129 -24.74 -0.94 -7.95
CA GLN A 129 -23.29 -1.05 -8.20
C GLN A 129 -22.49 0.07 -7.56
N GLU A 130 -22.96 1.32 -7.67
CA GLU A 130 -22.26 2.50 -7.13
C GLU A 130 -22.07 2.40 -5.61
N ALA A 131 -23.09 1.92 -4.89
CA ALA A 131 -22.97 1.70 -3.45
C ALA A 131 -22.09 0.49 -3.12
N ALA A 132 -22.26 -0.63 -3.83
CA ALA A 132 -21.46 -1.83 -3.62
C ALA A 132 -19.96 -1.56 -3.84
N ASP A 133 -19.58 -0.77 -4.82
CA ASP A 133 -18.18 -0.39 -5.11
C ASP A 133 -17.50 0.40 -3.96
N GLN A 134 -18.25 0.95 -3.01
CA GLN A 134 -17.67 1.72 -1.88
C GLN A 134 -17.15 0.82 -0.76
N TYR A 135 -17.74 -0.37 -0.57
CA TYR A 135 -17.43 -1.25 0.57
C TYR A 135 -17.11 -2.69 0.17
N SER A 136 -17.19 -3.04 -1.11
CA SER A 136 -16.87 -4.38 -1.59
C SER A 136 -15.99 -4.32 -2.83
N ALA A 137 -14.98 -5.18 -2.84
CA ALA A 137 -14.12 -5.35 -4.00
C ALA A 137 -14.86 -6.11 -5.12
N ARG A 138 -14.60 -5.73 -6.36
CA ARG A 138 -14.96 -6.55 -7.52
C ARG A 138 -14.17 -7.86 -7.52
N PRO A 139 -14.68 -8.93 -8.17
CA PRO A 139 -13.92 -10.18 -8.32
C PRO A 139 -12.53 -9.93 -8.90
N GLY A 140 -11.51 -10.51 -8.31
CA GLY A 140 -10.12 -10.29 -8.68
C GLY A 140 -9.47 -9.05 -8.05
N HIS A 141 -10.23 -8.18 -7.36
CA HIS A 141 -9.73 -6.96 -6.73
C HIS A 141 -9.80 -6.97 -5.20
N SER A 142 -10.06 -8.14 -4.60
CA SER A 142 -10.18 -8.31 -3.16
C SER A 142 -8.86 -8.73 -2.54
N GLU A 143 -8.38 -8.02 -1.52
CA GLU A 143 -7.20 -8.43 -0.75
C GLU A 143 -7.39 -9.78 -0.04
N HIS A 144 -8.62 -10.17 0.30
CA HIS A 144 -8.88 -11.50 0.86
C HIS A 144 -8.47 -12.65 -0.08
N GLN A 145 -8.40 -12.41 -1.41
CA GLN A 145 -7.93 -13.41 -2.35
C GLN A 145 -6.42 -13.64 -2.26
N THR A 146 -5.67 -12.70 -1.66
CA THR A 146 -4.23 -12.86 -1.45
C THR A 146 -3.90 -13.90 -0.38
N GLY A 147 -4.81 -14.16 0.55
CA GLY A 147 -4.54 -14.91 1.77
C GLY A 147 -3.71 -14.14 2.80
N LEU A 148 -3.49 -12.85 2.58
CA LEU A 148 -2.73 -11.96 3.45
C LEU A 148 -3.62 -11.00 4.26
N THR A 149 -4.93 -11.24 4.27
CA THR A 149 -5.90 -10.31 4.87
C THR A 149 -6.88 -11.05 5.77
N VAL A 150 -7.19 -10.41 6.89
CA VAL A 150 -8.23 -10.86 7.82
C VAL A 150 -9.12 -9.69 8.23
N ASP A 151 -10.42 -9.97 8.38
CA ASP A 151 -11.35 -9.07 9.05
C ASP A 151 -11.51 -9.52 10.50
N VAL A 152 -11.26 -8.60 11.42
CA VAL A 152 -11.35 -8.85 12.86
C VAL A 152 -12.53 -8.10 13.47
N GLY A 153 -12.99 -8.55 14.62
CA GLY A 153 -14.08 -7.94 15.34
C GLY A 153 -13.99 -8.20 16.83
N SER A 154 -15.00 -7.73 17.56
CA SER A 154 -15.22 -8.00 18.98
C SER A 154 -16.23 -9.15 19.15
N ALA A 155 -16.14 -9.88 20.24
CA ALA A 155 -17.15 -10.89 20.63
C ALA A 155 -18.54 -10.27 20.83
N ASP A 156 -18.62 -8.97 21.18
CA ASP A 156 -19.85 -8.19 21.03
C ASP A 156 -20.02 -7.81 19.56
N SER A 157 -20.67 -8.67 18.81
CA SER A 157 -20.73 -8.63 17.34
C SER A 157 -21.53 -7.46 16.74
N ALA A 158 -22.10 -6.55 17.54
CA ALA A 158 -22.97 -5.49 17.06
C ALA A 158 -22.24 -4.48 16.13
N SER A 159 -20.94 -4.30 16.34
CA SER A 159 -20.09 -3.36 15.56
C SER A 159 -19.21 -4.05 14.50
N ASN A 160 -19.24 -5.39 14.40
CA ASN A 160 -18.37 -6.10 13.47
C ASN A 160 -18.69 -5.74 12.01
N LEU A 161 -17.64 -5.51 11.19
CA LEU A 161 -17.73 -5.07 9.80
C LEU A 161 -18.51 -3.77 9.60
N THR A 162 -18.46 -2.89 10.60
CA THR A 162 -19.00 -1.53 10.51
C THR A 162 -18.00 -0.52 11.08
N VAL A 163 -18.13 0.75 10.73
CA VAL A 163 -17.22 1.82 11.21
C VAL A 163 -17.24 1.96 12.74
N GLU A 164 -18.32 1.55 13.39
CA GLU A 164 -18.46 1.55 14.85
C GLU A 164 -17.50 0.58 15.55
N PHE A 165 -16.90 -0.38 14.84
CA PHE A 165 -15.80 -1.17 15.38
C PHE A 165 -14.63 -0.27 15.79
N GLY A 166 -14.43 0.85 15.08
CA GLY A 166 -13.45 1.88 15.41
C GLY A 166 -13.62 2.53 16.78
N ASP A 167 -14.81 2.42 17.40
CA ASP A 167 -15.11 2.96 18.74
C ASP A 167 -14.98 1.90 19.85
N THR A 168 -14.56 0.67 19.51
CA THR A 168 -14.44 -0.43 20.49
C THR A 168 -13.09 -0.42 21.21
N PRO A 169 -13.02 -0.95 22.45
CA PRO A 169 -11.74 -1.12 23.13
C PRO A 169 -10.75 -2.01 22.37
N GLU A 170 -11.25 -3.00 21.61
CA GLU A 170 -10.44 -3.86 20.76
C GLU A 170 -9.72 -3.05 19.70
N TYR A 171 -10.44 -2.16 18.99
CA TYR A 171 -9.81 -1.35 17.95
C TYR A 171 -8.86 -0.29 18.53
N GLU A 172 -9.23 0.33 19.66
CA GLU A 172 -8.35 1.30 20.33
C GLU A 172 -6.97 0.70 20.67
N TRP A 173 -6.92 -0.55 21.07
CA TRP A 173 -5.66 -1.27 21.27
C TRP A 173 -5.03 -1.70 19.96
N LEU A 174 -5.82 -2.28 19.05
CA LEU A 174 -5.35 -2.86 17.79
C LEU A 174 -4.64 -1.83 16.91
N LYS A 175 -5.19 -0.62 16.76
CA LYS A 175 -4.61 0.42 15.89
C LYS A 175 -3.19 0.82 16.30
N ASP A 176 -2.85 0.66 17.59
CA ASP A 176 -1.55 1.04 18.12
C ASP A 176 -0.52 -0.11 18.07
N VAL A 177 -0.98 -1.37 17.92
CA VAL A 177 -0.07 -2.54 18.02
C VAL A 177 -0.12 -3.49 16.82
N ALA A 178 -1.05 -3.34 15.88
CA ALA A 178 -1.19 -4.28 14.76
C ALA A 178 0.12 -4.45 13.97
N HIS A 179 0.91 -3.38 13.84
CA HIS A 179 2.20 -3.39 13.16
C HIS A 179 3.23 -4.31 13.84
N GLU A 180 3.19 -4.47 15.17
CA GLU A 180 4.06 -5.39 15.91
C GLU A 180 3.83 -6.87 15.53
N TYR A 181 2.67 -7.16 14.93
CA TYR A 181 2.29 -8.48 14.42
C TYR A 181 2.35 -8.57 12.89
N GLY A 182 2.94 -7.57 12.23
CA GLY A 182 3.07 -7.52 10.78
C GLY A 182 1.80 -7.08 10.03
N PHE A 183 0.80 -6.51 10.72
CA PHE A 183 -0.42 -6.01 10.10
C PHE A 183 -0.47 -4.49 10.01
N ILE A 184 -1.17 -4.00 9.00
CA ILE A 184 -1.63 -2.62 8.90
C ILE A 184 -3.17 -2.56 8.87
N VAL A 185 -3.75 -1.47 9.37
CA VAL A 185 -5.14 -1.12 9.06
C VAL A 185 -5.17 -0.63 7.61
N ARG A 186 -5.70 -1.45 6.72
CA ARG A 186 -5.55 -1.28 5.28
C ARG A 186 -6.24 -0.06 4.70
N TYR A 187 -7.42 0.25 5.24
CA TYR A 187 -8.27 1.36 4.78
C TYR A 187 -8.50 2.35 5.93
N PRO A 188 -7.48 3.15 6.27
CA PRO A 188 -7.53 4.07 7.40
C PRO A 188 -8.44 5.28 7.11
N GLU A 189 -8.95 5.90 8.16
CA GLU A 189 -9.83 7.06 8.10
C GLU A 189 -9.14 8.24 7.39
N GLY A 190 -9.86 8.88 6.47
CA GLY A 190 -9.39 10.06 5.71
C GLY A 190 -8.56 9.73 4.46
N LYS A 191 -8.35 8.44 4.15
CA LYS A 191 -7.61 7.96 2.97
C LYS A 191 -8.51 7.38 1.87
N GLU A 192 -9.83 7.55 1.96
CA GLU A 192 -10.82 6.99 1.05
C GLU A 192 -10.61 7.43 -0.41
N HIS A 193 -10.09 8.65 -0.59
CA HIS A 193 -9.82 9.23 -1.90
C HIS A 193 -8.59 8.61 -2.59
N ILE A 194 -7.73 7.91 -1.82
CA ILE A 194 -6.54 7.20 -2.30
C ILE A 194 -6.88 5.72 -2.48
N THR A 195 -7.33 5.06 -1.42
CA THR A 195 -7.60 3.62 -1.42
C THR A 195 -8.84 3.25 -2.24
N GLY A 196 -9.77 4.21 -2.42
CA GLY A 196 -11.06 3.99 -3.08
C GLY A 196 -12.08 3.20 -2.24
N TYR A 197 -11.74 2.84 -0.99
CA TYR A 197 -12.64 2.19 -0.03
C TYR A 197 -12.97 3.14 1.11
N MET A 198 -14.12 2.93 1.73
CA MET A 198 -14.47 3.61 2.98
C MET A 198 -13.51 3.21 4.11
N TYR A 199 -13.54 3.95 5.21
CA TYR A 199 -12.82 3.55 6.43
C TYR A 199 -13.29 2.18 6.92
N GLU A 200 -12.34 1.24 7.09
CA GLU A 200 -12.59 -0.13 7.53
C GLU A 200 -11.67 -0.52 8.69
N PRO A 201 -12.03 -0.17 9.94
CA PRO A 201 -11.19 -0.46 11.11
C PRO A 201 -10.97 -1.95 11.38
N TRP A 202 -11.81 -2.80 10.83
CA TRP A 202 -11.75 -4.26 10.96
C TRP A 202 -10.79 -4.93 9.99
N HIS A 203 -10.46 -4.28 8.85
CA HIS A 203 -9.75 -4.88 7.72
C HIS A 203 -8.23 -4.73 7.90
N LEU A 204 -7.58 -5.84 8.21
CA LEU A 204 -6.14 -5.91 8.45
C LEU A 204 -5.42 -6.58 7.29
N ARG A 205 -4.42 -5.92 6.77
CA ARG A 205 -3.52 -6.47 5.75
C ARG A 205 -2.17 -6.81 6.38
N TYR A 206 -1.74 -8.05 6.17
CA TYR A 206 -0.40 -8.50 6.55
C TYR A 206 0.62 -8.08 5.49
N VAL A 207 1.66 -7.38 5.93
CA VAL A 207 2.78 -6.90 5.12
C VAL A 207 4.13 -7.30 5.72
N GLY A 208 4.12 -8.11 6.81
CA GLY A 208 5.31 -8.60 7.46
C GLY A 208 6.16 -7.49 8.07
N ASP A 209 7.47 -7.53 7.80
CA ASP A 209 8.46 -6.62 8.40
C ASP A 209 8.25 -5.14 8.02
N GLU A 210 7.53 -4.85 6.93
CA GLU A 210 7.24 -3.48 6.49
C GLU A 210 6.14 -2.80 7.32
N ALA A 211 5.41 -3.54 8.14
CA ALA A 211 4.27 -3.01 8.90
C ALA A 211 4.65 -1.85 9.83
N GLU A 212 5.80 -1.94 10.51
CA GLU A 212 6.28 -0.89 11.42
C GLU A 212 6.58 0.40 10.65
N ALA A 213 7.28 0.30 9.50
CA ALA A 213 7.63 1.46 8.68
C ALA A 213 6.37 2.14 8.10
N ILE A 214 5.39 1.36 7.63
CA ILE A 214 4.12 1.88 7.13
C ILE A 214 3.36 2.58 8.27
N TYR A 215 3.26 1.96 9.44
CA TYR A 215 2.61 2.52 10.61
C TYR A 215 3.24 3.86 11.04
N GLU A 216 4.57 3.90 11.16
CA GLU A 216 5.30 5.11 11.54
C GLU A 216 5.17 6.25 10.53
N SER A 217 5.03 5.92 9.24
CA SER A 217 4.85 6.91 8.18
C SER A 217 3.49 7.61 8.24
N GLY A 218 2.46 6.95 8.76
CA GLY A 218 1.06 7.43 8.73
C GLY A 218 0.46 7.46 7.32
N LEU A 219 1.07 6.78 6.35
CA LEU A 219 0.64 6.68 4.97
C LEU A 219 -0.30 5.47 4.77
N SER A 220 -1.15 5.53 3.74
CA SER A 220 -1.81 4.33 3.21
C SER A 220 -0.80 3.47 2.47
N LEU A 221 -1.14 2.21 2.17
CA LEU A 221 -0.26 1.31 1.43
C LEU A 221 0.08 1.88 0.05
N GLU A 222 -0.89 2.50 -0.64
CA GLU A 222 -0.67 3.12 -1.94
C GLU A 222 0.32 4.28 -1.88
N GLU A 223 0.17 5.18 -0.89
CA GLU A 223 1.11 6.29 -0.69
C GLU A 223 2.51 5.80 -0.32
N TYR A 224 2.61 4.78 0.56
CA TYR A 224 3.89 4.22 0.99
C TYR A 224 4.67 3.60 -0.17
N LEU A 225 3.96 2.97 -1.11
CA LEU A 225 4.53 2.32 -2.28
C LEU A 225 4.63 3.25 -3.52
N ASP A 226 4.24 4.54 -3.41
CA ASP A 226 4.24 5.53 -4.51
C ASP A 226 3.46 5.04 -5.76
N ILE A 227 2.25 4.48 -5.53
CA ILE A 227 1.35 3.93 -6.56
C ILE A 227 -0.06 4.53 -6.53
N ASP A 228 -0.25 5.70 -5.92
CA ASP A 228 -1.52 6.44 -5.80
C ASP A 228 -1.84 7.34 -7.02
#